data_3765eab70e8b12a5f70aa542633534be
#
_entry.id   3765eab70e8b12a5f70aa542633534be
#
_cell.length_a   1.000
_cell.length_b   1.000
_cell.length_c   1.000
_cell.angle_alpha   90.00
_cell.angle_beta   90.00
_cell.angle_gamma   90.00
#
_symmetry.space_group_name_H-M   'P 1'
#
loop_
_entity.id
_entity.type
_entity.pdbx_description
1 polymer ?
#
loop_
_entity_poly.entity_id
_entity_poly.type
_entity_poly.pdbx_seq_one_letter_code
_entity_poly.pdbx_strand_id
1 'polypeptide(L)'
;MARQMREGTFYGWWVVNATFVLAVFGLGFGFYGPPVFLQAIREAKGWPLALISTAVTVHFLIGAIVTASLPMLYRRFGIPAVTKAGALVLVIGVFGWAAATTPWQLFAATLLSGAGWVTMGVAAVNAIVSPWFVRNRPAALAMAYNDANAGGIIFSPLWATAIGLLGFPIAVVAISLIMILVIWALADLVFSRSPEQMGLAPDAGVAGTPPRLHFVTGRDPLPGPLLWRDPKFLTLSAGMALGLFAQIGITAHLFSLLSPALGATKAGLAMGLVTVMAIAGRTLLGWAMPERADRRLMACASYAVQIAGSISFIVAAGTNIPFLLLGVVLFGLGFGNGTFLPPLIAQTEFVGDDVQRVVALIVAVSQAAYSFAPAVFGLIRELAPAAGGSTSNAAPSFYVVVALIQALAICAFLAGRR
;
A
#
# COMPACT_ATOMS: atom_id res chain seq x y z
N MET A 1 4.80 35.09 -14.04
CA MET A 1 4.75 33.60 -14.10
C MET A 1 3.56 33.04 -14.90
N ALA A 2 2.47 33.80 -15.11
CA ALA A 2 1.34 33.38 -15.95
C ALA A 2 1.58 33.42 -17.48
N ARG A 3 2.71 33.93 -17.96
CA ARG A 3 2.99 34.16 -19.39
C ARG A 3 3.90 33.13 -20.07
N GLN A 4 4.30 32.08 -19.35
CA GLN A 4 5.16 31.00 -19.87
C GLN A 4 4.48 29.61 -19.90
N MET A 5 3.16 29.56 -19.78
CA MET A 5 2.41 28.34 -20.15
C MET A 5 2.27 28.31 -21.67
N ARG A 6 3.41 28.15 -22.36
CA ARG A 6 3.45 27.84 -23.79
C ARG A 6 2.81 26.50 -24.02
N GLU A 7 1.76 26.49 -24.84
CA GLU A 7 1.28 25.44 -25.72
C GLU A 7 1.61 24.01 -25.28
N GLY A 8 0.70 23.33 -24.58
CA GLY A 8 0.66 21.88 -24.61
C GLY A 8 0.29 21.11 -23.36
N THR A 9 0.57 21.54 -22.15
CA THR A 9 0.34 20.66 -21.00
C THR A 9 -0.68 21.25 -20.01
N PHE A 10 -1.86 20.57 -19.91
CA PHE A 10 -2.88 20.90 -18.93
C PHE A 10 -2.34 20.86 -17.48
N TYR A 11 -2.63 21.91 -16.69
CA TYR A 11 -2.11 22.02 -15.31
C TYR A 11 -2.42 20.83 -14.42
N GLY A 12 -3.52 20.11 -14.68
CA GLY A 12 -3.87 18.88 -13.98
C GLY A 12 -2.76 17.82 -14.02
N TRP A 13 -1.93 17.76 -15.08
CA TRP A 13 -0.81 16.82 -15.13
C TRP A 13 0.35 17.22 -14.20
N TRP A 14 0.52 18.51 -13.95
CA TRP A 14 1.45 18.98 -12.91
C TRP A 14 0.97 18.56 -11.51
N VAL A 15 -0.35 18.63 -11.29
CA VAL A 15 -0.95 18.13 -10.04
C VAL A 15 -0.73 16.62 -9.90
N VAL A 16 -0.88 15.83 -10.96
CA VAL A 16 -0.58 14.39 -10.95
C VAL A 16 0.87 14.13 -10.57
N ASN A 17 1.83 14.81 -11.19
CA ASN A 17 3.26 14.66 -10.87
C ASN A 17 3.58 15.08 -9.43
N ALA A 18 2.99 16.17 -8.94
CA ALA A 18 3.17 16.63 -7.56
C ALA A 18 2.56 15.62 -6.57
N THR A 19 1.41 15.05 -6.91
CA THR A 19 0.74 14.03 -6.10
C THR A 19 1.51 12.70 -6.10
N PHE A 20 2.18 12.37 -7.20
CA PHE A 20 3.13 11.28 -7.26
C PHE A 20 4.24 11.44 -6.19
N VAL A 21 4.90 12.59 -6.16
CA VAL A 21 5.95 12.86 -5.16
C VAL A 21 5.39 12.78 -3.73
N LEU A 22 4.20 13.33 -3.51
CA LEU A 22 3.48 13.22 -2.24
C LEU A 22 3.30 11.76 -1.82
N ALA A 23 2.82 10.90 -2.73
CA ALA A 23 2.55 9.49 -2.48
C ALA A 23 3.84 8.69 -2.26
N VAL A 24 4.93 9.01 -2.96
CA VAL A 24 6.26 8.39 -2.76
C VAL A 24 6.73 8.61 -1.32
N PHE A 25 6.64 9.81 -0.78
CA PHE A 25 6.97 10.08 0.62
C PHE A 25 5.97 9.43 1.58
N GLY A 26 4.67 9.54 1.33
CA GLY A 26 3.64 8.96 2.19
C GLY A 26 3.80 7.44 2.35
N LEU A 27 3.98 6.73 1.23
CA LEU A 27 4.23 5.28 1.26
C LEU A 27 5.62 4.95 1.79
N GLY A 28 6.64 5.75 1.45
CA GLY A 28 8.01 5.57 1.92
C GLY A 28 8.12 5.60 3.44
N PHE A 29 7.41 6.50 4.10
CA PHE A 29 7.38 6.62 5.55
C PHE A 29 6.35 5.68 6.21
N GLY A 30 5.13 5.64 5.66
CA GLY A 30 4.00 5.00 6.35
C GLY A 30 3.79 3.52 6.00
N PHE A 31 4.29 3.05 4.87
CA PHE A 31 4.10 1.67 4.43
C PHE A 31 5.42 0.88 4.35
N TYR A 32 6.43 1.45 3.69
CA TYR A 32 7.73 0.79 3.50
C TYR A 32 8.72 1.06 4.63
N GLY A 33 8.51 2.10 5.44
CA GLY A 33 9.30 2.42 6.64
C GLY A 33 9.09 1.42 7.78
N PRO A 34 7.84 1.14 8.20
CA PRO A 34 7.54 0.30 9.37
C PRO A 34 8.24 -1.07 9.39
N PRO A 35 8.39 -1.83 8.30
CA PRO A 35 9.17 -3.08 8.30
C PRO A 35 10.64 -2.90 8.68
N VAL A 36 11.26 -1.79 8.27
CA VAL A 36 12.66 -1.46 8.61
C VAL A 36 12.74 -0.95 10.04
N PHE A 37 11.81 -0.09 10.45
CA PHE A 37 11.73 0.46 11.82
C PHE A 37 11.51 -0.65 12.85
N LEU A 38 10.67 -1.64 12.57
CA LEU A 38 10.44 -2.81 13.39
C LEU A 38 11.76 -3.52 13.73
N GLN A 39 12.59 -3.78 12.72
CA GLN A 39 13.88 -4.43 12.90
C GLN A 39 14.85 -3.53 13.70
N ALA A 40 14.91 -2.24 13.37
CA ALA A 40 15.77 -1.28 14.07
C ALA A 40 15.44 -1.18 15.57
N ILE A 41 14.14 -1.14 15.91
CA ILE A 41 13.69 -1.11 17.30
C ILE A 41 14.01 -2.44 18.00
N ARG A 42 13.78 -3.56 17.33
CA ARG A 42 14.09 -4.89 17.88
C ARG A 42 15.56 -5.03 18.22
N GLU A 43 16.44 -4.61 17.32
CA GLU A 43 17.89 -4.64 17.52
C GLU A 43 18.36 -3.69 18.64
N ALA A 44 17.80 -2.47 18.67
CA ALA A 44 18.21 -1.45 19.63
C ALA A 44 17.65 -1.67 21.05
N LYS A 45 16.43 -2.24 21.18
CA LYS A 45 15.71 -2.34 22.47
C LYS A 45 15.52 -3.76 22.97
N GLY A 46 15.69 -4.78 22.11
CA GLY A 46 15.43 -6.17 22.49
C GLY A 46 13.96 -6.49 22.80
N TRP A 47 13.03 -5.62 22.40
CA TRP A 47 11.60 -5.82 22.69
C TRP A 47 11.03 -7.01 21.92
N PRO A 48 10.00 -7.69 22.50
CA PRO A 48 9.32 -8.79 21.82
C PRO A 48 8.80 -8.39 20.44
N LEU A 49 8.96 -9.28 19.48
CA LEU A 49 8.53 -9.03 18.10
C LEU A 49 7.02 -8.78 17.99
N ALA A 50 6.22 -9.57 18.75
CA ALA A 50 4.76 -9.40 18.79
C ALA A 50 4.36 -8.01 19.30
N LEU A 51 5.06 -7.45 20.29
CA LEU A 51 4.80 -6.12 20.81
C LEU A 51 5.02 -5.05 19.72
N ILE A 52 6.18 -5.08 19.03
CA ILE A 52 6.49 -4.10 18.00
C ILE A 52 5.53 -4.27 16.81
N SER A 53 5.21 -5.50 16.43
CA SER A 53 4.26 -5.79 15.34
C SER A 53 2.84 -5.33 15.68
N THR A 54 2.44 -5.40 16.96
CA THR A 54 1.16 -4.84 17.42
C THR A 54 1.15 -3.31 17.29
N ALA A 55 2.28 -2.65 17.58
CA ALA A 55 2.41 -1.22 17.34
C ALA A 55 2.27 -0.86 15.85
N VAL A 56 2.83 -1.66 14.93
CA VAL A 56 2.60 -1.53 13.47
C VAL A 56 1.11 -1.71 13.12
N THR A 57 0.44 -2.66 13.75
CA THR A 57 -1.01 -2.85 13.59
C THR A 57 -1.79 -1.59 14.00
N VAL A 58 -1.46 -1.01 15.14
CA VAL A 58 -2.09 0.25 15.60
C VAL A 58 -1.88 1.38 14.60
N HIS A 59 -0.68 1.51 14.03
CA HIS A 59 -0.39 2.48 12.96
C HIS A 59 -1.35 2.32 11.77
N PHE A 60 -1.56 1.11 11.26
CA PHE A 60 -2.47 0.87 10.13
C PHE A 60 -3.94 1.06 10.51
N LEU A 61 -4.37 0.64 11.71
CA LEU A 61 -5.75 0.84 12.18
C LEU A 61 -6.12 2.31 12.32
N ILE A 62 -5.25 3.10 12.93
CA ILE A 62 -5.45 4.55 13.03
C ILE A 62 -5.47 5.18 11.64
N GLY A 63 -4.59 4.73 10.74
CA GLY A 63 -4.63 5.14 9.35
C GLY A 63 -5.99 4.88 8.69
N ALA A 64 -6.57 3.71 8.88
CA ALA A 64 -7.89 3.38 8.35
C ALA A 64 -9.00 4.30 8.89
N ILE A 65 -8.99 4.59 10.20
CA ILE A 65 -9.95 5.49 10.86
C ILE A 65 -9.83 6.92 10.32
N VAL A 66 -8.60 7.44 10.24
CA VAL A 66 -8.35 8.80 9.77
C VAL A 66 -8.67 8.94 8.29
N THR A 67 -8.42 7.91 7.47
CA THR A 67 -8.80 7.89 6.04
C THR A 67 -10.29 8.14 5.85
N ALA A 68 -11.15 7.56 6.68
CA ALA A 68 -12.60 7.81 6.62
C ALA A 68 -12.98 9.26 6.95
N SER A 69 -12.16 9.96 7.73
CA SER A 69 -12.35 11.35 8.15
C SER A 69 -11.75 12.38 7.18
N LEU A 70 -10.88 11.97 6.26
CA LEU A 70 -10.17 12.89 5.36
C LEU A 70 -11.08 13.81 4.54
N PRO A 71 -12.22 13.35 3.96
CA PRO A 71 -13.10 14.24 3.20
C PRO A 71 -13.66 15.39 4.07
N MET A 72 -13.94 15.13 5.35
CA MET A 72 -14.40 16.15 6.30
C MET A 72 -13.29 17.14 6.63
N LEU A 73 -12.05 16.64 6.86
CA LEU A 73 -10.89 17.47 7.14
C LEU A 73 -10.55 18.38 5.97
N TYR A 74 -10.58 17.88 4.74
CA TYR A 74 -10.34 18.68 3.53
C TYR A 74 -11.40 19.77 3.33
N ARG A 75 -12.68 19.47 3.59
CA ARG A 75 -13.74 20.48 3.51
C ARG A 75 -13.57 21.59 4.55
N ARG A 76 -13.10 21.24 5.75
CA ARG A 76 -13.00 22.20 6.86
C ARG A 76 -11.73 23.04 6.80
N PHE A 77 -10.59 22.46 6.44
CA PHE A 77 -9.28 23.08 6.53
C PHE A 77 -8.58 23.26 5.19
N GLY A 78 -9.10 22.68 4.11
CA GLY A 78 -8.48 22.66 2.79
C GLY A 78 -7.36 21.62 2.65
N ILE A 79 -7.10 21.23 1.41
CA ILE A 79 -6.08 20.23 1.07
C ILE A 79 -4.67 20.65 1.54
N PRO A 80 -4.18 21.89 1.30
CA PRO A 80 -2.83 22.26 1.68
C PRO A 80 -2.57 22.18 3.19
N ALA A 81 -3.51 22.68 4.00
CA ALA A 81 -3.36 22.68 5.45
C ALA A 81 -3.35 21.26 6.03
N VAL A 82 -4.27 20.39 5.57
CA VAL A 82 -4.35 18.99 6.01
C VAL A 82 -3.07 18.22 5.59
N THR A 83 -2.58 18.45 4.37
CA THR A 83 -1.35 17.81 3.90
C THR A 83 -0.13 18.23 4.71
N LYS A 84 0.04 19.53 4.98
CA LYS A 84 1.14 20.05 5.82
C LYS A 84 1.06 19.52 7.26
N ALA A 85 -0.11 19.59 7.87
CA ALA A 85 -0.34 19.09 9.22
C ALA A 85 -0.07 17.58 9.31
N GLY A 86 -0.55 16.83 8.32
CA GLY A 86 -0.34 15.38 8.25
C GLY A 86 1.14 15.01 8.10
N ALA A 87 1.88 15.71 7.24
CA ALA A 87 3.33 15.53 7.12
C ALA A 87 4.06 15.77 8.44
N LEU A 88 3.71 16.83 9.16
CA LEU A 88 4.29 17.15 10.47
C LEU A 88 3.95 16.07 11.51
N VAL A 89 2.69 15.66 11.57
CA VAL A 89 2.22 14.59 12.50
C VAL A 89 2.93 13.26 12.19
N LEU A 90 3.13 12.93 10.89
CA LEU A 90 3.89 11.76 10.48
C LEU A 90 5.34 11.81 10.98
N VAL A 91 6.01 12.94 10.79
CA VAL A 91 7.40 13.13 11.24
C VAL A 91 7.53 13.00 12.75
N ILE A 92 6.64 13.65 13.51
CA ILE A 92 6.63 13.54 14.97
C ILE A 92 6.41 12.08 15.39
N GLY A 93 5.48 11.38 14.73
CA GLY A 93 5.22 9.97 14.97
C GLY A 93 6.44 9.11 14.69
N VAL A 94 7.06 9.22 13.50
CA VAL A 94 8.23 8.40 13.13
C VAL A 94 9.45 8.75 14.00
N PHE A 95 9.64 10.00 14.38
CA PHE A 95 10.66 10.36 15.37
C PHE A 95 10.37 9.71 16.74
N GLY A 96 9.10 9.67 17.14
CA GLY A 96 8.68 8.97 18.34
C GLY A 96 8.99 7.47 18.31
N TRP A 97 8.92 6.79 17.15
CA TRP A 97 9.38 5.41 17.02
C TRP A 97 10.86 5.26 17.34
N ALA A 98 11.69 6.18 16.85
CA ALA A 98 13.13 6.15 17.04
C ALA A 98 13.54 6.52 18.48
N ALA A 99 12.80 7.46 19.10
CA ALA A 99 13.09 7.99 20.43
C ALA A 99 12.44 7.18 21.57
N ALA A 100 11.50 6.25 21.29
CA ALA A 100 10.79 5.50 22.30
C ALA A 100 11.75 4.71 23.20
N THR A 101 11.62 4.90 24.51
CA THR A 101 12.37 4.17 25.54
C THR A 101 11.50 3.16 26.28
N THR A 102 10.18 3.29 26.14
CA THR A 102 9.18 2.42 26.75
C THR A 102 8.12 2.01 25.72
N PRO A 103 7.49 0.84 25.85
CA PRO A 103 6.46 0.39 24.92
C PRO A 103 5.30 1.36 24.71
N TRP A 104 4.81 2.02 25.77
CA TRP A 104 3.69 2.95 25.64
C TRP A 104 4.04 4.18 24.80
N GLN A 105 5.30 4.65 24.82
CA GLN A 105 5.76 5.72 23.93
C GLN A 105 5.73 5.28 22.48
N LEU A 106 6.11 4.02 22.19
CA LEU A 106 5.99 3.47 20.84
C LEU A 106 4.54 3.46 20.37
N PHE A 107 3.59 3.00 21.20
CA PHE A 107 2.17 3.02 20.86
C PHE A 107 1.64 4.45 20.64
N ALA A 108 2.02 5.41 21.47
CA ALA A 108 1.66 6.81 21.27
C ALA A 108 2.22 7.36 19.94
N ALA A 109 3.47 7.02 19.61
CA ALA A 109 4.11 7.39 18.36
C ALA A 109 3.40 6.78 17.13
N THR A 110 2.92 5.52 17.24
CA THR A 110 2.19 4.86 16.16
C THR A 110 0.81 5.47 15.89
N LEU A 111 0.14 6.03 16.91
CA LEU A 111 -1.09 6.80 16.71
C LEU A 111 -0.83 8.02 15.83
N LEU A 112 0.25 8.76 16.10
CA LEU A 112 0.61 9.94 15.29
C LEU A 112 1.04 9.55 13.88
N SER A 113 1.96 8.60 13.74
CA SER A 113 2.43 8.19 12.42
C SER A 113 1.32 7.56 11.57
N GLY A 114 0.40 6.80 12.20
CA GLY A 114 -0.78 6.24 11.54
C GLY A 114 -1.76 7.31 11.07
N ALA A 115 -1.97 8.36 11.86
CA ALA A 115 -2.84 9.48 11.46
C ALA A 115 -2.21 10.33 10.35
N GLY A 116 -0.88 10.53 10.40
CA GLY A 116 -0.20 11.43 9.46
C GLY A 116 -0.04 10.85 8.05
N TRP A 117 0.38 9.58 7.90
CA TRP A 117 0.73 9.02 6.59
C TRP A 117 -0.44 8.97 5.59
N VAL A 118 -1.65 8.79 6.07
CA VAL A 118 -2.84 8.68 5.19
C VAL A 118 -3.20 9.99 4.50
N THR A 119 -2.73 11.13 5.03
CA THR A 119 -2.89 12.44 4.36
C THR A 119 -2.04 12.58 3.10
N MET A 120 -1.13 11.64 2.87
CA MET A 120 -0.28 11.51 1.68
C MET A 120 -0.50 10.16 0.98
N GLY A 121 -1.47 9.37 1.43
CA GLY A 121 -1.79 8.06 0.88
C GLY A 121 -2.83 8.11 -0.24
N VAL A 122 -3.38 6.92 -0.56
CA VAL A 122 -4.31 6.68 -1.68
C VAL A 122 -5.52 7.61 -1.66
N ALA A 123 -6.12 7.84 -0.48
CA ALA A 123 -7.30 8.70 -0.36
C ALA A 123 -6.97 10.17 -0.63
N ALA A 124 -5.79 10.63 -0.20
CA ALA A 124 -5.28 11.97 -0.48
C ALA A 124 -5.03 12.19 -1.98
N VAL A 125 -4.35 11.23 -2.62
CA VAL A 125 -4.11 11.22 -4.07
C VAL A 125 -5.43 11.40 -4.83
N ASN A 126 -6.43 10.60 -4.46
CA ASN A 126 -7.75 10.66 -5.09
C ASN A 126 -8.42 12.03 -4.91
N ALA A 127 -8.40 12.58 -3.70
CA ALA A 127 -8.99 13.88 -3.40
C ALA A 127 -8.32 15.04 -4.15
N ILE A 128 -6.99 15.00 -4.31
CA ILE A 128 -6.22 16.04 -4.97
C ILE A 128 -6.36 15.99 -6.50
N VAL A 129 -6.34 14.79 -7.09
CA VAL A 129 -6.34 14.59 -8.56
C VAL A 129 -7.75 14.68 -9.14
N SER A 130 -8.77 14.15 -8.45
CA SER A 130 -10.12 14.01 -9.01
C SER A 130 -10.78 15.30 -9.50
N PRO A 131 -10.60 16.48 -8.87
CA PRO A 131 -11.21 17.73 -9.36
C PRO A 131 -10.69 18.18 -10.74
N TRP A 132 -9.48 17.77 -11.11
CA TRP A 132 -8.83 18.16 -12.36
C TRP A 132 -9.25 17.31 -13.56
N PHE A 133 -9.80 16.12 -13.33
CA PHE A 133 -10.10 15.14 -14.39
C PHE A 133 -11.49 14.55 -14.23
N VAL A 134 -12.21 14.45 -15.33
CA VAL A 134 -13.49 13.73 -15.44
C VAL A 134 -13.28 12.53 -16.36
N ARG A 135 -12.96 12.77 -17.63
CA ARG A 135 -12.73 11.74 -18.64
C ARG A 135 -11.44 10.97 -18.42
N ASN A 136 -10.33 11.71 -18.19
CA ASN A 136 -9.00 11.12 -18.02
C ASN A 136 -8.69 10.73 -16.56
N ARG A 137 -9.68 10.84 -15.65
CA ARG A 137 -9.49 10.50 -14.23
C ARG A 137 -8.91 9.12 -13.99
N PRO A 138 -9.35 8.02 -14.66
CA PRO A 138 -8.74 6.70 -14.47
C PRO A 138 -7.26 6.67 -14.84
N ALA A 139 -6.87 7.31 -15.95
CA ALA A 139 -5.48 7.38 -16.37
C ALA A 139 -4.62 8.24 -15.43
N ALA A 140 -5.14 9.39 -15.01
CA ALA A 140 -4.46 10.31 -14.08
C ALA A 140 -4.23 9.64 -12.70
N LEU A 141 -5.25 8.95 -12.17
CA LEU A 141 -5.12 8.19 -10.93
C LEU A 141 -4.19 6.99 -11.09
N ALA A 142 -4.25 6.27 -12.23
CA ALA A 142 -3.34 5.16 -12.50
C ALA A 142 -1.88 5.62 -12.51
N MET A 143 -1.57 6.76 -13.15
CA MET A 143 -0.23 7.35 -13.08
C MET A 143 0.16 7.67 -11.63
N ALA A 144 -0.67 8.42 -10.90
CA ALA A 144 -0.38 8.78 -9.53
C ALA A 144 -0.20 7.58 -8.60
N TYR A 145 -0.90 6.45 -8.85
CA TYR A 145 -0.79 5.23 -8.03
C TYR A 145 0.31 4.28 -8.48
N ASN A 146 0.55 4.12 -9.77
CA ASN A 146 1.62 3.23 -10.25
C ASN A 146 2.98 3.74 -9.82
N ASP A 147 3.14 5.05 -9.89
CA ASP A 147 4.37 5.71 -9.49
C ASP A 147 4.53 5.75 -7.95
N ALA A 148 3.44 5.66 -7.18
CA ALA A 148 3.50 5.56 -5.72
C ALA A 148 4.25 4.30 -5.23
N ASN A 149 4.31 3.23 -6.02
CA ASN A 149 5.17 2.08 -5.74
C ASN A 149 6.67 2.43 -5.79
N ALA A 150 7.06 3.52 -6.47
CA ALA A 150 8.44 4.02 -6.42
C ALA A 150 8.91 4.34 -4.98
N GLY A 151 7.97 4.63 -4.08
CA GLY A 151 8.26 4.77 -2.65
C GLY A 151 8.97 3.54 -2.07
N GLY A 152 8.54 2.32 -2.43
CA GLY A 152 9.17 1.08 -1.96
C GLY A 152 10.57 0.87 -2.54
N ILE A 153 10.77 1.22 -3.81
CA ILE A 153 12.07 1.10 -4.49
C ILE A 153 13.10 2.03 -3.85
N ILE A 154 12.69 3.25 -3.52
CA ILE A 154 13.58 4.29 -2.98
C ILE A 154 13.74 4.14 -1.46
N PHE A 155 12.63 4.08 -0.72
CA PHE A 155 12.66 4.22 0.74
C PHE A 155 13.08 2.96 1.47
N SER A 156 12.82 1.75 0.95
CA SER A 156 13.28 0.54 1.64
C SER A 156 14.81 0.47 1.75
N PRO A 157 15.60 0.63 0.67
CA PRO A 157 17.05 0.69 0.80
C PRO A 157 17.53 1.99 1.46
N LEU A 158 16.86 3.13 1.27
CA LEU A 158 17.23 4.40 1.89
C LEU A 158 17.15 4.30 3.42
N TRP A 159 16.03 3.81 3.98
CA TRP A 159 15.89 3.62 5.42
C TRP A 159 16.91 2.64 5.97
N ALA A 160 17.08 1.48 5.32
CA ALA A 160 18.04 0.47 5.75
C ALA A 160 19.47 1.02 5.81
N THR A 161 19.89 1.76 4.77
CA THR A 161 21.24 2.33 4.68
C THR A 161 21.40 3.51 5.66
N ALA A 162 20.45 4.43 5.70
CA ALA A 162 20.53 5.60 6.57
C ALA A 162 20.54 5.22 8.06
N ILE A 163 19.69 4.26 8.46
CA ILE A 163 19.67 3.77 9.84
C ILE A 163 20.98 3.04 10.17
N GLY A 164 21.51 2.25 9.25
CA GLY A 164 22.80 1.55 9.45
C GLY A 164 24.00 2.50 9.57
N LEU A 165 24.01 3.62 8.88
CA LEU A 165 25.11 4.59 8.88
C LEU A 165 25.02 5.64 9.99
N LEU A 166 23.80 6.16 10.23
CA LEU A 166 23.57 7.33 11.10
C LEU A 166 22.89 6.97 12.43
N GLY A 167 22.37 5.74 12.52
CA GLY A 167 21.45 5.38 13.59
C GLY A 167 20.03 5.89 13.34
N PHE A 168 19.03 5.25 13.99
CA PHE A 168 17.63 5.49 13.68
C PHE A 168 17.17 6.93 13.92
N PRO A 169 17.46 7.61 15.07
CA PRO A 169 17.00 8.97 15.30
C PRO A 169 17.53 9.99 14.28
N ILE A 170 18.82 9.92 13.93
CA ILE A 170 19.44 10.87 12.99
C ILE A 170 18.93 10.63 11.59
N ALA A 171 18.78 9.37 11.15
CA ALA A 171 18.21 9.02 9.86
C ALA A 171 16.79 9.59 9.71
N VAL A 172 15.94 9.46 10.76
CA VAL A 172 14.60 10.03 10.77
C VAL A 172 14.65 11.55 10.59
N VAL A 173 15.47 12.26 11.35
CA VAL A 173 15.56 13.72 11.24
C VAL A 173 15.99 14.15 9.84
N ALA A 174 17.02 13.52 9.28
CA ALA A 174 17.56 13.88 7.97
C ALA A 174 16.54 13.68 6.84
N ILE A 175 15.90 12.49 6.79
CA ILE A 175 14.93 12.16 5.74
C ILE A 175 13.64 12.96 5.93
N SER A 176 13.20 13.17 7.17
CA SER A 176 12.00 13.96 7.48
C SER A 176 12.14 15.42 7.11
N LEU A 177 13.32 16.01 7.28
CA LEU A 177 13.58 17.40 6.88
C LEU A 177 13.36 17.56 5.37
N ILE A 178 13.90 16.65 4.57
CA ILE A 178 13.70 16.64 3.12
C ILE A 178 12.21 16.50 2.79
N MET A 179 11.51 15.54 3.44
CA MET A 179 10.08 15.35 3.22
C MET A 179 9.27 16.61 3.53
N ILE A 180 9.49 17.25 4.68
CA ILE A 180 8.76 18.46 5.07
C ILE A 180 8.99 19.58 4.07
N LEU A 181 10.24 19.84 3.68
CA LEU A 181 10.56 20.88 2.70
C LEU A 181 9.85 20.64 1.37
N VAL A 182 9.89 19.41 0.86
CA VAL A 182 9.25 19.07 -0.41
C VAL A 182 7.72 19.14 -0.30
N ILE A 183 7.13 18.52 0.72
CA ILE A 183 5.67 18.46 0.85
C ILE A 183 5.07 19.83 1.11
N TRP A 184 5.72 20.69 1.90
CA TRP A 184 5.24 22.05 2.12
C TRP A 184 5.34 22.91 0.87
N ALA A 185 6.44 22.78 0.10
CA ALA A 185 6.55 23.45 -1.19
C ALA A 185 5.44 22.99 -2.16
N LEU A 186 5.17 21.69 -2.26
CA LEU A 186 4.08 21.16 -3.10
C LEU A 186 2.70 21.65 -2.63
N ALA A 187 2.47 21.67 -1.32
CA ALA A 187 1.20 22.13 -0.75
C ALA A 187 0.94 23.61 -1.08
N ASP A 188 1.96 24.47 -1.00
CA ASP A 188 1.81 25.90 -1.27
C ASP A 188 1.82 26.25 -2.75
N LEU A 189 2.66 25.60 -3.55
CA LEU A 189 2.83 25.93 -4.96
C LEU A 189 1.82 25.25 -5.88
N VAL A 190 1.39 24.03 -5.53
CA VAL A 190 0.57 23.20 -6.41
C VAL A 190 -0.82 22.94 -5.83
N PHE A 191 -0.90 22.41 -4.60
CA PHE A 191 -2.18 21.95 -4.04
C PHE A 191 -3.06 23.08 -3.51
N SER A 192 -2.52 24.30 -3.37
CA SER A 192 -3.30 25.50 -3.02
C SER A 192 -4.19 26.00 -4.15
N ARG A 193 -4.05 25.45 -5.37
CA ARG A 193 -4.81 25.87 -6.56
C ARG A 193 -5.89 24.86 -6.88
N SER A 194 -7.08 25.33 -7.25
CA SER A 194 -8.15 24.49 -7.78
C SER A 194 -8.45 24.86 -9.24
N PRO A 195 -9.07 23.94 -10.03
CA PRO A 195 -9.49 24.24 -11.39
C PRO A 195 -10.36 25.51 -11.47
N GLU A 196 -11.31 25.66 -10.53
CA GLU A 196 -12.23 26.79 -10.47
C GLU A 196 -11.49 28.12 -10.24
N GLN A 197 -10.53 28.15 -9.31
CA GLN A 197 -9.71 29.33 -9.02
C GLN A 197 -8.85 29.76 -10.20
N MET A 198 -8.46 28.82 -11.05
CA MET A 198 -7.69 29.07 -12.26
C MET A 198 -8.54 29.33 -13.49
N GLY A 199 -9.88 29.25 -13.37
CA GLY A 199 -10.79 29.38 -14.50
C GLY A 199 -10.66 28.25 -15.52
N LEU A 200 -10.18 27.07 -15.09
CA LEU A 200 -9.96 25.91 -15.95
C LEU A 200 -11.10 24.91 -15.80
N ALA A 201 -11.58 24.40 -16.91
CA ALA A 201 -12.48 23.26 -16.92
C ALA A 201 -11.67 21.95 -16.72
N PRO A 202 -12.24 20.93 -16.08
CA PRO A 202 -11.62 19.61 -16.01
C PRO A 202 -11.25 19.09 -17.40
N ASP A 203 -10.18 18.28 -17.49
CA ASP A 203 -9.67 17.75 -18.77
C ASP A 203 -9.32 18.82 -19.83
N ALA A 204 -8.95 20.05 -19.41
CA ALA A 204 -8.69 21.19 -20.29
C ALA A 204 -9.90 21.64 -21.15
N GLY A 205 -11.12 21.33 -20.70
CA GLY A 205 -12.33 21.68 -21.44
C GLY A 205 -12.57 20.86 -22.71
N VAL A 206 -11.85 19.74 -22.89
CA VAL A 206 -12.04 18.87 -24.05
C VAL A 206 -13.39 18.15 -23.92
N ALA A 207 -14.37 18.62 -24.66
CA ALA A 207 -15.65 17.94 -24.80
C ALA A 207 -15.43 16.58 -25.48
N GLY A 208 -15.72 15.51 -24.81
CA GLY A 208 -15.63 14.16 -25.36
C GLY A 208 -16.48 13.21 -24.53
N THR A 209 -17.06 12.22 -25.22
CA THR A 209 -17.83 11.17 -24.56
C THR A 209 -16.95 10.45 -23.53
N PRO A 210 -17.40 10.30 -22.27
CA PRO A 210 -16.66 9.50 -21.29
C PRO A 210 -16.37 8.11 -21.88
N PRO A 211 -15.23 7.47 -21.52
CA PRO A 211 -14.98 6.09 -21.94
C PRO A 211 -16.20 5.24 -21.62
N ARG A 212 -16.73 4.54 -22.58
CA ARG A 212 -17.81 3.58 -22.34
C ARG A 212 -17.21 2.43 -21.54
N LEU A 213 -17.34 2.50 -20.23
CA LEU A 213 -17.15 1.34 -19.38
C LEU A 213 -18.26 0.35 -19.75
N HIS A 214 -17.89 -0.86 -20.16
CA HIS A 214 -18.87 -1.92 -20.38
C HIS A 214 -19.39 -2.38 -19.03
N PHE A 215 -20.43 -1.71 -18.56
CA PHE A 215 -21.17 -2.15 -17.39
C PHE A 215 -22.13 -3.28 -17.76
N VAL A 216 -22.42 -4.16 -16.82
CA VAL A 216 -23.50 -5.12 -16.96
C VAL A 216 -24.80 -4.33 -17.11
N THR A 217 -25.42 -4.36 -18.28
CA THR A 217 -26.71 -3.71 -18.55
C THR A 217 -27.83 -4.69 -18.28
N GLY A 218 -28.95 -4.20 -17.73
CA GLY A 218 -30.17 -4.99 -17.58
C GLY A 218 -30.45 -5.59 -16.19
N ARG A 219 -29.74 -5.15 -15.16
CA ARG A 219 -30.10 -5.41 -13.76
C ARG A 219 -30.27 -4.12 -13.01
N ASP A 220 -31.23 -4.08 -12.10
CA ASP A 220 -31.38 -2.96 -11.16
C ASP A 220 -30.24 -3.00 -10.11
N PRO A 221 -29.77 -1.82 -9.62
CA PRO A 221 -28.80 -1.74 -8.54
C PRO A 221 -29.28 -2.50 -7.29
N LEU A 222 -28.36 -3.23 -6.65
CA LEU A 222 -28.68 -4.00 -5.46
C LEU A 222 -28.94 -3.07 -4.25
N PRO A 223 -30.09 -3.19 -3.54
CA PRO A 223 -30.29 -2.51 -2.27
C PRO A 223 -29.16 -2.81 -1.28
N GLY A 224 -28.83 -1.81 -0.43
CA GLY A 224 -27.69 -1.89 0.49
C GLY A 224 -27.56 -3.18 1.31
N PRO A 225 -28.63 -3.63 1.99
CA PRO A 225 -28.60 -4.86 2.79
C PRO A 225 -28.42 -6.12 1.94
N LEU A 226 -28.90 -6.13 0.69
CA LEU A 226 -28.81 -7.29 -0.20
C LEU A 226 -27.40 -7.49 -0.75
N LEU A 227 -26.61 -6.42 -0.90
CA LEU A 227 -25.19 -6.54 -1.31
C LEU A 227 -24.41 -7.41 -0.34
N TRP A 228 -24.64 -7.28 0.98
CA TRP A 228 -23.99 -8.10 2.02
C TRP A 228 -24.44 -9.57 2.04
N ARG A 229 -25.40 -9.95 1.21
CA ARG A 229 -25.85 -11.32 1.01
C ARG A 229 -25.52 -11.85 -0.39
N ASP A 230 -25.00 -10.99 -1.27
CA ASP A 230 -24.61 -11.39 -2.63
C ASP A 230 -23.33 -12.25 -2.58
N PRO A 231 -23.37 -13.50 -3.08
CA PRO A 231 -22.21 -14.39 -3.06
C PRO A 231 -21.02 -13.87 -3.83
N LYS A 232 -21.23 -13.08 -4.91
CA LYS A 232 -20.15 -12.49 -5.70
C LYS A 232 -19.43 -11.40 -4.91
N PHE A 233 -20.20 -10.55 -4.20
CA PHE A 233 -19.63 -9.54 -3.32
C PHE A 233 -18.87 -10.19 -2.15
N LEU A 234 -19.45 -11.15 -1.48
CA LEU A 234 -18.83 -11.81 -0.32
C LEU A 234 -17.53 -12.53 -0.71
N THR A 235 -17.54 -13.27 -1.81
CA THR A 235 -16.36 -14.02 -2.27
C THR A 235 -15.27 -13.10 -2.80
N LEU A 236 -15.63 -12.01 -3.46
CA LEU A 236 -14.68 -10.99 -3.92
C LEU A 236 -14.04 -10.26 -2.73
N SER A 237 -14.85 -9.86 -1.75
CA SER A 237 -14.40 -9.18 -0.54
C SER A 237 -13.50 -10.10 0.31
N ALA A 238 -13.91 -11.36 0.52
CA ALA A 238 -13.11 -12.34 1.25
C ALA A 238 -11.78 -12.64 0.54
N GLY A 239 -11.81 -12.86 -0.78
CA GLY A 239 -10.60 -13.12 -1.57
C GLY A 239 -9.59 -11.96 -1.49
N MET A 240 -10.06 -10.71 -1.62
CA MET A 240 -9.20 -9.53 -1.49
C MET A 240 -8.67 -9.37 -0.06
N ALA A 241 -9.53 -9.53 0.95
CA ALA A 241 -9.16 -9.36 2.35
C ALA A 241 -8.11 -10.40 2.79
N LEU A 242 -8.33 -11.68 2.50
CA LEU A 242 -7.38 -12.76 2.81
C LEU A 242 -6.06 -12.58 2.04
N GLY A 243 -6.14 -12.26 0.75
CA GLY A 243 -4.95 -12.06 -0.07
C GLY A 243 -4.10 -10.91 0.43
N LEU A 244 -4.69 -9.75 0.72
CA LEU A 244 -3.97 -8.59 1.27
C LEU A 244 -3.48 -8.85 2.69
N PHE A 245 -4.23 -9.59 3.51
CA PHE A 245 -3.79 -9.98 4.86
C PHE A 245 -2.47 -10.76 4.80
N ALA A 246 -2.38 -11.77 3.93
CA ALA A 246 -1.16 -12.54 3.73
C ALA A 246 -0.01 -11.67 3.18
N GLN A 247 -0.29 -10.81 2.21
CA GLN A 247 0.70 -9.92 1.60
C GLN A 247 1.28 -8.93 2.61
N ILE A 248 0.44 -8.26 3.38
CA ILE A 248 0.88 -7.30 4.40
C ILE A 248 1.62 -8.01 5.53
N GLY A 249 1.17 -9.22 5.91
CA GLY A 249 1.86 -10.06 6.88
C GLY A 249 3.31 -10.37 6.49
N ILE A 250 3.54 -10.83 5.23
CA ILE A 250 4.91 -11.02 4.73
C ILE A 250 5.66 -9.68 4.70
N THR A 251 5.09 -8.65 4.10
CA THR A 251 5.78 -7.37 3.86
C THR A 251 6.22 -6.73 5.18
N ALA A 252 5.41 -6.78 6.23
CA ALA A 252 5.73 -6.23 7.54
C ALA A 252 6.96 -6.90 8.18
N HIS A 253 7.21 -8.15 7.86
CA HIS A 253 8.30 -8.93 8.43
C HIS A 253 9.44 -9.22 7.46
N LEU A 254 9.28 -8.93 6.16
CA LEU A 254 10.21 -9.34 5.10
C LEU A 254 11.62 -8.82 5.33
N PHE A 255 11.76 -7.54 5.71
CA PHE A 255 13.07 -6.95 6.01
C PHE A 255 13.80 -7.75 7.10
N SER A 256 13.12 -8.01 8.21
CA SER A 256 13.69 -8.75 9.34
C SER A 256 13.93 -10.24 9.04
N LEU A 257 13.27 -10.80 8.04
CA LEU A 257 13.48 -12.18 7.57
C LEU A 257 14.69 -12.29 6.64
N LEU A 258 14.96 -11.24 5.86
CA LEU A 258 16.06 -11.21 4.89
C LEU A 258 17.36 -10.69 5.48
N SER A 259 17.31 -9.80 6.46
CA SER A 259 18.48 -9.15 7.08
C SER A 259 19.55 -10.12 7.58
N PRO A 260 19.23 -11.25 8.25
CA PRO A 260 20.25 -12.16 8.76
C PRO A 260 21.13 -12.78 7.67
N ALA A 261 20.56 -13.08 6.49
CA ALA A 261 21.27 -13.69 5.38
C ALA A 261 21.94 -12.68 4.44
N LEU A 262 21.30 -11.54 4.22
CA LEU A 262 21.70 -10.55 3.22
C LEU A 262 22.46 -9.35 3.82
N GLY A 263 22.28 -9.10 5.11
CA GLY A 263 22.65 -7.84 5.74
C GLY A 263 21.62 -6.73 5.45
N ALA A 264 21.61 -5.66 6.25
CA ALA A 264 20.57 -4.63 6.21
C ALA A 264 20.41 -3.96 4.84
N THR A 265 21.51 -3.50 4.23
CA THR A 265 21.47 -2.80 2.93
C THR A 265 20.88 -3.67 1.81
N LYS A 266 21.35 -4.93 1.69
CA LYS A 266 20.85 -5.84 0.65
C LYS A 266 19.42 -6.30 0.94
N ALA A 267 19.00 -6.43 2.20
CA ALA A 267 17.62 -6.70 2.58
C ALA A 267 16.70 -5.53 2.17
N GLY A 268 17.14 -4.27 2.36
CA GLY A 268 16.44 -3.10 1.87
C GLY A 268 16.30 -3.08 0.34
N LEU A 269 17.36 -3.43 -0.39
CA LEU A 269 17.31 -3.57 -1.85
C LEU A 269 16.36 -4.69 -2.29
N ALA A 270 16.35 -5.82 -1.57
CA ALA A 270 15.43 -6.93 -1.87
C ALA A 270 13.95 -6.53 -1.63
N MET A 271 13.65 -5.71 -0.63
CA MET A 271 12.31 -5.12 -0.48
C MET A 271 11.96 -4.17 -1.64
N GLY A 272 12.91 -3.35 -2.09
CA GLY A 272 12.76 -2.55 -3.30
C GLY A 272 12.48 -3.42 -4.53
N LEU A 273 13.17 -4.56 -4.65
CA LEU A 273 12.97 -5.53 -5.73
C LEU A 273 11.55 -6.13 -5.71
N VAL A 274 10.96 -6.43 -4.54
CA VAL A 274 9.54 -6.82 -4.45
C VAL A 274 8.65 -5.79 -5.16
N THR A 275 8.92 -4.52 -4.93
CA THR A 275 8.11 -3.44 -5.51
C THR A 275 8.33 -3.31 -7.03
N VAL A 276 9.56 -3.46 -7.51
CA VAL A 276 9.85 -3.52 -8.95
C VAL A 276 9.11 -4.69 -9.59
N MET A 277 9.16 -5.87 -8.98
CA MET A 277 8.45 -7.05 -9.46
C MET A 277 6.92 -6.87 -9.39
N ALA A 278 6.40 -6.14 -8.41
CA ALA A 278 4.97 -5.83 -8.32
C ALA A 278 4.49 -4.95 -9.49
N ILE A 279 5.30 -3.97 -9.89
CA ILE A 279 5.04 -3.15 -11.08
C ILE A 279 5.12 -4.02 -12.34
N ALA A 280 6.18 -4.81 -12.47
CA ALA A 280 6.37 -5.71 -13.62
C ALA A 280 5.22 -6.73 -13.75
N GLY A 281 4.84 -7.38 -12.65
CA GLY A 281 3.76 -8.37 -12.63
C GLY A 281 2.41 -7.77 -13.02
N ARG A 282 2.09 -6.57 -12.51
CA ARG A 282 0.87 -5.84 -12.90
C ARG A 282 0.89 -5.44 -14.37
N THR A 283 2.00 -4.93 -14.85
CA THR A 283 2.16 -4.50 -16.25
C THR A 283 2.07 -5.69 -17.21
N LEU A 284 2.78 -6.78 -16.90
CA LEU A 284 2.73 -8.02 -17.69
C LEU A 284 1.32 -8.60 -17.72
N LEU A 285 0.65 -8.66 -16.56
CA LEU A 285 -0.73 -9.14 -16.50
C LEU A 285 -1.67 -8.25 -17.29
N GLY A 286 -1.57 -6.92 -17.14
CA GLY A 286 -2.42 -5.97 -17.87
C GLY A 286 -2.21 -6.04 -19.38
N TRP A 287 -0.96 -6.26 -19.83
CA TRP A 287 -0.65 -6.39 -21.25
C TRP A 287 -1.06 -7.75 -21.83
N ALA A 288 -0.85 -8.83 -21.08
CA ALA A 288 -1.14 -10.19 -21.52
C ALA A 288 -2.61 -10.60 -21.34
N MET A 289 -3.42 -9.79 -20.63
CA MET A 289 -4.81 -10.12 -20.30
C MET A 289 -5.73 -9.94 -21.50
N PRO A 290 -6.31 -11.03 -22.09
CA PRO A 290 -7.29 -10.91 -23.15
C PRO A 290 -8.56 -10.19 -22.66
N GLU A 291 -9.27 -9.49 -23.54
CA GLU A 291 -10.51 -8.78 -23.18
C GLU A 291 -11.58 -9.69 -22.52
N ARG A 292 -11.62 -10.96 -22.93
CA ARG A 292 -12.55 -11.99 -22.42
C ARG A 292 -11.95 -12.83 -21.30
N ALA A 293 -10.78 -12.47 -20.75
CA ALA A 293 -10.16 -13.25 -19.69
C ALA A 293 -11.03 -13.27 -18.42
N ASP A 294 -11.11 -14.44 -17.80
CA ASP A 294 -11.70 -14.58 -16.48
C ASP A 294 -10.78 -13.92 -15.43
N ARG A 295 -11.19 -12.75 -14.97
CA ARG A 295 -10.39 -11.93 -14.03
C ARG A 295 -10.21 -12.59 -12.66
N ARG A 296 -11.15 -13.46 -12.25
CA ARG A 296 -11.01 -14.24 -11.02
C ARG A 296 -9.93 -15.31 -11.16
N LEU A 297 -9.82 -15.98 -12.32
CA LEU A 297 -8.69 -16.89 -12.58
C LEU A 297 -7.35 -16.16 -12.62
N MET A 298 -7.31 -14.96 -13.14
CA MET A 298 -6.08 -14.15 -13.11
C MET A 298 -5.66 -13.81 -11.67
N ALA A 299 -6.63 -13.51 -10.79
CA ALA A 299 -6.36 -13.34 -9.37
C ALA A 299 -5.83 -14.64 -8.72
N CYS A 300 -6.46 -15.77 -9.02
CA CYS A 300 -5.97 -17.08 -8.56
C CYS A 300 -4.55 -17.37 -9.02
N ALA A 301 -4.22 -17.12 -10.31
CA ALA A 301 -2.87 -17.30 -10.84
C ALA A 301 -1.85 -16.40 -10.12
N SER A 302 -2.20 -15.14 -9.84
CA SER A 302 -1.35 -14.22 -9.09
C SER A 302 -1.05 -14.71 -7.66
N TYR A 303 -2.03 -15.27 -6.96
CA TYR A 303 -1.80 -15.87 -5.65
C TYR A 303 -1.04 -17.20 -5.74
N ALA A 304 -1.25 -18.01 -6.78
CA ALA A 304 -0.46 -19.22 -7.00
C ALA A 304 1.04 -18.91 -7.17
N VAL A 305 1.38 -17.85 -7.90
CA VAL A 305 2.77 -17.38 -8.03
C VAL A 305 3.32 -16.92 -6.66
N GLN A 306 2.53 -16.25 -5.83
CA GLN A 306 2.95 -15.86 -4.48
C GLN A 306 3.14 -17.07 -3.55
N ILE A 307 2.29 -18.10 -3.66
CA ILE A 307 2.46 -19.38 -2.93
C ILE A 307 3.79 -20.04 -3.35
N ALA A 308 4.11 -20.07 -4.64
CA ALA A 308 5.40 -20.57 -5.10
C ALA A 308 6.57 -19.74 -4.50
N GLY A 309 6.42 -18.43 -4.35
CA GLY A 309 7.34 -17.57 -3.61
C GLY A 309 7.47 -17.97 -2.14
N SER A 310 6.36 -18.24 -1.46
CA SER A 310 6.35 -18.70 -0.06
C SER A 310 7.05 -20.06 0.09
N ILE A 311 6.83 -20.99 -0.85
CA ILE A 311 7.54 -22.27 -0.90
C ILE A 311 9.04 -22.06 -1.11
N SER A 312 9.43 -21.14 -1.98
CA SER A 312 10.86 -20.78 -2.18
C SER A 312 11.50 -20.26 -0.89
N PHE A 313 10.80 -19.45 -0.10
CA PHE A 313 11.27 -19.01 1.22
C PHE A 313 11.42 -20.18 2.21
N ILE A 314 10.51 -21.16 2.19
CA ILE A 314 10.60 -22.38 3.02
C ILE A 314 11.84 -23.17 2.64
N VAL A 315 12.06 -23.42 1.34
CA VAL A 315 13.25 -24.14 0.81
C VAL A 315 14.54 -23.41 1.14
N ALA A 316 14.51 -22.06 1.11
CA ALA A 316 15.67 -21.25 1.45
C ALA A 316 16.13 -21.42 2.90
N ALA A 317 15.26 -21.87 3.79
CA ALA A 317 15.52 -22.08 5.22
C ALA A 317 16.24 -20.89 5.90
N GLY A 318 16.01 -19.66 5.41
CA GLY A 318 16.59 -18.43 5.90
C GLY A 318 18.08 -18.22 5.56
N THR A 319 18.73 -19.12 4.83
CA THR A 319 20.18 -19.07 4.56
C THR A 319 20.55 -19.14 3.07
N ASN A 320 19.76 -19.82 2.26
CA ASN A 320 20.05 -20.01 0.84
C ASN A 320 19.64 -18.76 0.04
N ILE A 321 20.61 -17.90 -0.28
CA ILE A 321 20.37 -16.61 -0.95
C ILE A 321 19.65 -16.75 -2.30
N PRO A 322 20.03 -17.66 -3.22
CA PRO A 322 19.29 -17.86 -4.47
C PRO A 322 17.80 -18.12 -4.27
N PHE A 323 17.40 -18.99 -3.34
CA PHE A 323 16.00 -19.27 -3.05
C PHE A 323 15.32 -18.12 -2.33
N LEU A 324 16.02 -17.36 -1.48
CA LEU A 324 15.47 -16.11 -0.89
C LEU A 324 15.14 -15.10 -1.99
N LEU A 325 16.05 -14.87 -2.94
CA LEU A 325 15.82 -13.94 -4.05
C LEU A 325 14.73 -14.44 -5.00
N LEU A 326 14.66 -15.74 -5.27
CA LEU A 326 13.59 -16.32 -6.06
C LEU A 326 12.24 -16.10 -5.37
N GLY A 327 12.17 -16.29 -4.04
CA GLY A 327 10.98 -15.99 -3.25
C GLY A 327 10.56 -14.53 -3.34
N VAL A 328 11.51 -13.59 -3.27
CA VAL A 328 11.29 -12.15 -3.43
C VAL A 328 10.71 -11.83 -4.81
N VAL A 329 11.28 -12.41 -5.88
CA VAL A 329 10.80 -12.20 -7.26
C VAL A 329 9.39 -12.74 -7.46
N LEU A 330 9.15 -13.99 -7.09
CA LEU A 330 7.84 -14.63 -7.27
C LEU A 330 6.76 -13.96 -6.43
N PHE A 331 7.05 -13.66 -5.16
CA PHE A 331 6.11 -12.93 -4.29
C PHE A 331 5.79 -11.55 -4.87
N GLY A 332 6.83 -10.81 -5.32
CA GLY A 332 6.67 -9.50 -5.93
C GLY A 332 5.80 -9.52 -7.18
N LEU A 333 6.02 -10.46 -8.11
CA LEU A 333 5.22 -10.58 -9.35
C LEU A 333 3.72 -10.71 -9.10
N GLY A 334 3.32 -11.41 -8.05
CA GLY A 334 1.92 -11.53 -7.65
C GLY A 334 1.39 -10.35 -6.82
N PHE A 335 2.27 -9.66 -6.07
CA PHE A 335 1.90 -8.66 -5.06
C PHE A 335 1.07 -7.50 -5.64
N GLY A 336 1.50 -6.91 -6.75
CA GLY A 336 0.85 -5.76 -7.38
C GLY A 336 -0.59 -6.03 -7.83
N ASN A 337 -0.95 -7.28 -8.06
CA ASN A 337 -2.25 -7.70 -8.58
C ASN A 337 -3.32 -7.78 -7.48
N GLY A 338 -2.94 -7.88 -6.21
CA GLY A 338 -3.88 -7.96 -5.08
C GLY A 338 -4.79 -6.74 -4.92
N THR A 339 -4.33 -5.57 -5.32
CA THR A 339 -5.12 -4.32 -5.32
C THR A 339 -5.64 -3.94 -6.71
N PHE A 340 -5.07 -4.49 -7.78
CA PHE A 340 -5.41 -4.17 -9.16
C PHE A 340 -6.61 -4.98 -9.67
N LEU A 341 -6.60 -6.29 -9.47
CA LEU A 341 -7.63 -7.19 -10.03
C LEU A 341 -9.02 -7.07 -9.38
N PRO A 342 -9.17 -6.96 -8.03
CA PRO A 342 -10.51 -6.95 -7.43
C PRO A 342 -11.41 -5.80 -7.91
N PRO A 343 -10.94 -4.54 -8.09
CA PRO A 343 -11.73 -3.50 -8.72
C PRO A 343 -12.13 -3.81 -10.17
N LEU A 344 -11.27 -4.49 -10.93
CA LEU A 344 -11.58 -4.92 -12.29
C LEU A 344 -12.63 -6.05 -12.32
N ILE A 345 -12.59 -6.98 -11.35
CA ILE A 345 -13.63 -7.99 -11.18
C ILE A 345 -14.97 -7.33 -10.86
N ALA A 346 -14.98 -6.35 -9.94
CA ALA A 346 -16.18 -5.61 -9.61
C ALA A 346 -16.81 -4.94 -10.83
N GLN A 347 -16.01 -4.37 -11.73
CA GLN A 347 -16.49 -3.74 -12.97
C GLN A 347 -17.16 -4.72 -13.95
N THR A 348 -16.80 -6.01 -13.91
CA THR A 348 -17.39 -7.01 -14.80
C THR A 348 -18.57 -7.75 -14.19
N GLU A 349 -18.71 -7.77 -12.88
CA GLU A 349 -19.71 -8.58 -12.20
C GLU A 349 -20.88 -7.77 -11.64
N PHE A 350 -20.71 -6.45 -11.45
CA PHE A 350 -21.73 -5.57 -10.88
C PHE A 350 -22.21 -4.52 -11.86
N VAL A 351 -23.41 -4.01 -11.66
CA VAL A 351 -24.01 -2.93 -12.45
C VAL A 351 -23.27 -1.62 -12.19
N GLY A 352 -23.22 -0.72 -13.18
CA GLY A 352 -22.43 0.52 -13.12
C GLY A 352 -22.58 1.35 -11.85
N ASP A 353 -23.81 1.49 -11.36
CA ASP A 353 -24.10 2.26 -10.14
C ASP A 353 -23.59 1.57 -8.86
N ASP A 354 -23.54 0.24 -8.85
CA ASP A 354 -23.02 -0.54 -7.73
C ASP A 354 -21.49 -0.64 -7.71
N VAL A 355 -20.80 -0.52 -8.84
CA VAL A 355 -19.35 -0.74 -8.96
C VAL A 355 -18.57 0.15 -7.98
N GLN A 356 -18.86 1.44 -7.94
CA GLN A 356 -18.13 2.37 -7.07
C GLN A 356 -18.30 2.00 -5.59
N ARG A 357 -19.51 1.61 -5.22
CA ARG A 357 -19.85 1.19 -3.87
C ARG A 357 -19.20 -0.14 -3.51
N VAL A 358 -19.24 -1.13 -4.41
CA VAL A 358 -18.59 -2.43 -4.24
C VAL A 358 -17.08 -2.24 -4.06
N VAL A 359 -16.43 -1.46 -4.94
CA VAL A 359 -14.99 -1.18 -4.84
C VAL A 359 -14.64 -0.50 -3.51
N ALA A 360 -15.41 0.50 -3.09
CA ALA A 360 -15.18 1.16 -1.82
C ALA A 360 -15.28 0.19 -0.63
N LEU A 361 -16.30 -0.68 -0.64
CA LEU A 361 -16.54 -1.64 0.44
C LEU A 361 -15.48 -2.75 0.48
N ILE A 362 -15.09 -3.35 -0.66
CA ILE A 362 -14.06 -4.39 -0.67
C ILE A 362 -12.70 -3.84 -0.22
N VAL A 363 -12.38 -2.60 -0.58
CA VAL A 363 -11.16 -1.92 -0.10
C VAL A 363 -11.23 -1.68 1.39
N ALA A 364 -12.35 -1.16 1.91
CA ALA A 364 -12.51 -0.89 3.35
C ALA A 364 -12.43 -2.17 4.20
N VAL A 365 -13.14 -3.23 3.78
CA VAL A 365 -13.10 -4.55 4.46
C VAL A 365 -11.68 -5.12 4.44
N SER A 366 -11.01 -5.04 3.30
CA SER A 366 -9.64 -5.54 3.16
C SER A 366 -8.67 -4.74 4.03
N GLN A 367 -8.81 -3.42 4.08
CA GLN A 367 -7.97 -2.55 4.92
C GLN A 367 -8.16 -2.85 6.40
N ALA A 368 -9.39 -3.02 6.85
CA ALA A 368 -9.70 -3.41 8.22
C ALA A 368 -9.05 -4.77 8.55
N ALA A 369 -9.16 -5.76 7.64
CA ALA A 369 -8.60 -7.09 7.84
C ALA A 369 -7.06 -7.05 7.89
N TYR A 370 -6.40 -6.48 6.85
CA TYR A 370 -4.94 -6.53 6.76
C TYR A 370 -4.24 -5.67 7.81
N SER A 371 -4.92 -4.69 8.41
CA SER A 371 -4.33 -3.90 9.51
C SER A 371 -3.88 -4.77 10.68
N PHE A 372 -4.52 -5.91 10.91
CA PHE A 372 -4.13 -6.87 11.95
C PHE A 372 -2.99 -7.80 11.54
N ALA A 373 -2.65 -7.87 10.25
CA ALA A 373 -1.66 -8.82 9.76
C ALA A 373 -0.28 -8.69 10.45
N PRO A 374 0.28 -7.49 10.69
CA PRO A 374 1.57 -7.39 11.37
C PRO A 374 1.57 -8.05 12.74
N ALA A 375 0.54 -7.81 13.56
CA ALA A 375 0.43 -8.41 14.90
C ALA A 375 0.29 -9.93 14.85
N VAL A 376 -0.62 -10.43 14.01
CA VAL A 376 -0.87 -11.89 13.88
C VAL A 376 0.40 -12.60 13.42
N PHE A 377 1.06 -12.09 12.40
CA PHE A 377 2.30 -12.70 11.88
C PHE A 377 3.49 -12.49 12.82
N GLY A 378 3.52 -11.40 13.59
CA GLY A 378 4.49 -11.19 14.66
C GLY A 378 4.35 -12.24 15.77
N LEU A 379 3.12 -12.53 16.18
CA LEU A 379 2.81 -13.57 17.17
C LEU A 379 3.17 -14.97 16.65
N ILE A 380 2.84 -15.28 15.40
CA ILE A 380 3.21 -16.56 14.77
C ILE A 380 4.72 -16.76 14.80
N ARG A 381 5.50 -15.72 14.49
CA ARG A 381 6.97 -15.78 14.51
C ARG A 381 7.54 -15.94 15.94
N GLU A 382 6.87 -15.41 16.92
CA GLU A 382 7.32 -15.49 18.32
C GLU A 382 6.99 -16.86 18.94
N LEU A 383 5.81 -17.41 18.63
CA LEU A 383 5.35 -18.71 19.14
C LEU A 383 5.95 -19.90 18.39
N ALA A 384 6.45 -19.69 17.16
CA ALA A 384 7.02 -20.76 16.37
C ALA A 384 8.34 -21.25 16.99
N PRO A 385 8.49 -22.55 17.24
CA PRO A 385 9.73 -23.09 17.77
C PRO A 385 10.87 -22.81 16.79
N ALA A 386 11.96 -22.23 17.30
CA ALA A 386 13.15 -21.96 16.51
C ALA A 386 13.73 -23.29 15.99
N ALA A 387 13.69 -23.52 14.69
CA ALA A 387 14.42 -24.62 14.10
C ALA A 387 15.91 -24.38 14.32
N GLY A 388 16.55 -25.15 15.18
CA GLY A 388 18.00 -25.10 15.43
C GLY A 388 18.47 -24.07 16.45
N GLY A 389 17.63 -23.57 17.37
CA GLY A 389 18.08 -22.74 18.51
C GLY A 389 18.42 -21.28 18.19
N SER A 390 18.25 -20.83 16.97
CA SER A 390 18.46 -19.44 16.54
C SER A 390 17.09 -18.74 16.31
N THR A 391 16.84 -17.68 17.07
CA THR A 391 15.64 -16.83 16.95
C THR A 391 15.61 -16.03 15.63
N SER A 392 16.61 -16.15 14.78
CA SER A 392 16.77 -15.37 13.55
C SER A 392 16.12 -16.01 12.30
N ASN A 393 15.97 -17.34 12.29
CA ASN A 393 15.41 -18.03 11.13
C ASN A 393 13.89 -18.15 11.31
N ALA A 394 13.13 -17.58 10.37
CA ALA A 394 11.70 -17.75 10.34
C ALA A 394 11.38 -19.26 10.29
N ALA A 395 10.69 -19.75 11.29
CA ALA A 395 10.21 -21.12 11.25
C ALA A 395 9.37 -21.31 9.97
N PRO A 396 9.47 -22.47 9.30
CA PRO A 396 8.66 -22.77 8.11
C PRO A 396 7.17 -22.48 8.29
N SER A 397 6.66 -22.61 9.51
CA SER A 397 5.29 -22.31 9.92
C SER A 397 4.81 -20.91 9.51
N PHE A 398 5.66 -19.88 9.55
CA PHE A 398 5.30 -18.54 9.10
C PHE A 398 4.86 -18.55 7.62
N TYR A 399 5.69 -19.10 6.74
CA TYR A 399 5.40 -19.14 5.30
C TYR A 399 4.31 -20.14 4.94
N VAL A 400 4.18 -21.22 5.72
CA VAL A 400 3.06 -22.17 5.58
C VAL A 400 1.73 -21.49 5.86
N VAL A 401 1.64 -20.71 6.95
CA VAL A 401 0.41 -19.96 7.27
C VAL A 401 0.10 -18.93 6.18
N VAL A 402 1.11 -18.22 5.66
CA VAL A 402 0.94 -17.32 4.52
C VAL A 402 0.35 -18.06 3.32
N ALA A 403 0.96 -19.19 2.92
CA ALA A 403 0.51 -19.98 1.77
C ALA A 403 -0.92 -20.52 1.96
N LEU A 404 -1.27 -20.94 3.18
CA LEU A 404 -2.63 -21.40 3.50
C LEU A 404 -3.65 -20.25 3.36
N ILE A 405 -3.35 -19.07 3.86
CA ILE A 405 -4.26 -17.91 3.73
C ILE A 405 -4.40 -17.51 2.25
N GLN A 406 -3.31 -17.54 1.47
CA GLN A 406 -3.36 -17.30 0.02
C GLN A 406 -4.16 -18.36 -0.72
N ALA A 407 -4.07 -19.63 -0.31
CA ALA A 407 -4.89 -20.71 -0.85
C ALA A 407 -6.40 -20.51 -0.53
N LEU A 408 -6.72 -20.06 0.69
CA LEU A 408 -8.09 -19.66 1.05
C LEU A 408 -8.59 -18.49 0.20
N ALA A 409 -7.73 -17.51 -0.12
CA ALA A 409 -8.07 -16.43 -1.03
C ALA A 409 -8.39 -16.98 -2.44
N ILE A 410 -7.60 -17.92 -2.96
CA ILE A 410 -7.88 -18.62 -4.22
C ILE A 410 -9.24 -19.32 -4.17
N CYS A 411 -9.52 -20.07 -3.10
CA CYS A 411 -10.81 -20.73 -2.91
C CYS A 411 -11.97 -19.73 -2.93
N ALA A 412 -11.82 -18.57 -2.28
CA ALA A 412 -12.83 -17.52 -2.28
C ALA A 412 -13.07 -16.96 -3.70
N PHE A 413 -12.02 -16.67 -4.47
CA PHE A 413 -12.16 -16.21 -5.85
C PHE A 413 -12.82 -17.28 -6.74
N LEU A 414 -12.47 -18.55 -6.59
CA LEU A 414 -13.06 -19.65 -7.37
C LEU A 414 -14.54 -19.88 -7.01
N ALA A 415 -14.91 -19.80 -5.74
CA ALA A 415 -16.30 -19.96 -5.29
C ALA A 415 -17.25 -18.93 -5.91
N GLY A 416 -16.77 -17.72 -6.16
CA GLY A 416 -17.57 -16.66 -6.80
C GLY A 416 -17.70 -16.73 -8.32
N ARG A 417 -17.06 -17.71 -8.97
CA ARG A 417 -17.18 -17.94 -10.43
C ARG A 417 -18.48 -18.64 -10.83
N ARG A 418 -19.21 -19.18 -9.88
CA ARG A 418 -20.47 -19.92 -10.10
C ARG A 418 -21.66 -19.01 -10.24
#